data_5785d45029bcf03a2b2f74aaf6aa7913
#
_entry.id   5785d45029bcf03a2b2f74aaf6aa7913
#
_cell.length_a   1.000
_cell.length_b   1.000
_cell.length_c   1.000
_cell.angle_alpha   90.00
_cell.angle_beta   90.00
_cell.angle_gamma   90.00
#
_symmetry.space_group_name_H-M   'P 1'
#
loop_
_entity.id
_entity.type
_entity.pdbx_description
1 polymer ?
#
loop_
_entity_poly.entity_id
_entity_poly.type
_entity_poly.pdbx_seq_one_letter_code
_entity_poly.pdbx_strand_id
1 'polypeptide(L)'
;MMVTLQMDDHIFSVDAEKTRDYYLKHSCCDCPACRNYYAAVKSRLKKLDAFLCEFGVDITRPDELGWGDADDLMNYLFAAYTVCGAMVSSGKYQLDINDGLPLHLEIEKGCVPGEEKSQNYFVISVFNIRLPWVIDESLPTAEKKKNFNKIRRFFRKSCAFTKRGN
;
A
#
# COMPACT_ATOMS: atom_id res chain seq x y z
N MET A 1 -9.60 -13.86 -13.67
CA MET A 1 -9.80 -15.24 -13.13
C MET A 1 -9.30 -15.30 -11.69
N MET A 2 -10.10 -15.89 -10.76
CA MET A 2 -9.70 -16.00 -9.34
C MET A 2 -8.66 -17.11 -9.17
N VAL A 3 -7.59 -16.80 -8.46
CA VAL A 3 -6.49 -17.72 -8.14
C VAL A 3 -6.31 -17.76 -6.62
N THR A 4 -6.03 -18.93 -6.07
CA THR A 4 -5.69 -19.07 -4.66
C THR A 4 -4.18 -18.88 -4.50
N LEU A 5 -3.78 -17.90 -3.69
CA LEU A 5 -2.40 -17.68 -3.27
C LEU A 5 -2.26 -18.09 -1.81
N GLN A 6 -1.20 -18.82 -1.51
CA GLN A 6 -0.82 -19.13 -0.14
C GLN A 6 0.54 -18.50 0.16
N MET A 7 0.57 -17.65 1.19
CA MET A 7 1.76 -16.97 1.68
C MET A 7 1.93 -17.31 3.16
N ASP A 8 2.89 -18.15 3.47
CA ASP A 8 3.02 -18.79 4.79
C ASP A 8 1.73 -19.49 5.20
N ASP A 9 1.07 -19.07 6.28
CA ASP A 9 -0.21 -19.58 6.75
C ASP A 9 -1.41 -18.69 6.36
N HIS A 10 -1.18 -17.67 5.51
CA HIS A 10 -2.25 -16.84 4.95
C HIS A 10 -2.76 -17.41 3.62
N ILE A 11 -4.06 -17.35 3.41
CA ILE A 11 -4.71 -17.81 2.18
C ILE A 11 -5.54 -16.66 1.58
N PHE A 12 -5.27 -16.37 0.32
CA PHE A 12 -5.94 -15.33 -0.45
C PHE A 12 -6.63 -15.92 -1.68
N SER A 13 -7.79 -15.39 -2.02
CA SER A 13 -8.45 -15.59 -3.31
C SER A 13 -8.35 -14.29 -4.09
N VAL A 14 -7.58 -14.26 -5.17
CA VAL A 14 -7.14 -13.02 -5.87
C VAL A 14 -7.55 -13.07 -7.34
N ASP A 15 -8.04 -11.94 -7.84
CA ASP A 15 -8.17 -11.68 -9.28
C ASP A 15 -7.09 -10.68 -9.72
N ALA A 16 -5.92 -11.21 -10.05
CA ALA A 16 -4.77 -10.38 -10.42
C ALA A 16 -4.98 -9.59 -11.72
N GLU A 17 -5.82 -10.06 -12.65
CA GLU A 17 -6.16 -9.31 -13.88
C GLU A 17 -7.01 -8.09 -13.53
N LYS A 18 -8.06 -8.27 -12.72
CA LYS A 18 -8.88 -7.13 -12.25
C LYS A 18 -8.07 -6.15 -11.40
N THR A 19 -7.12 -6.65 -10.62
CA THR A 19 -6.21 -5.78 -9.86
C THR A 19 -5.37 -4.93 -10.81
N ARG A 20 -4.79 -5.52 -11.85
CA ARG A 20 -4.06 -4.75 -12.89
C ARG A 20 -4.95 -3.74 -13.59
N ASP A 21 -6.16 -4.13 -13.96
CA ASP A 21 -7.13 -3.22 -14.61
C ASP A 21 -7.54 -2.05 -13.72
N TYR A 22 -7.65 -2.29 -12.41
CA TYR A 22 -7.86 -1.23 -11.42
C TYR A 22 -6.74 -0.20 -11.48
N TYR A 23 -5.47 -0.63 -11.44
CA TYR A 23 -4.31 0.28 -11.48
C TYR A 23 -4.17 1.01 -12.80
N LEU A 24 -4.60 0.45 -13.93
CA LEU A 24 -4.59 1.16 -15.22
C LEU A 24 -5.51 2.39 -15.22
N LYS A 25 -6.58 2.35 -14.45
CA LYS A 25 -7.60 3.42 -14.37
C LYS A 25 -7.34 4.41 -13.23
N HIS A 26 -6.49 4.04 -12.27
CA HIS A 26 -6.25 4.83 -11.09
C HIS A 26 -5.25 5.96 -11.36
N SER A 27 -5.59 7.19 -10.96
CA SER A 27 -4.68 8.34 -11.05
C SER A 27 -3.77 8.42 -9.83
N CYS A 28 -2.47 8.56 -10.06
CA CYS A 28 -1.49 8.71 -9.00
C CYS A 28 -1.35 10.19 -8.57
N CYS A 29 -0.99 10.41 -7.30
CA CYS A 29 -0.63 11.73 -6.79
C CYS A 29 0.64 12.24 -7.48
N ASP A 30 0.69 13.52 -7.83
CA ASP A 30 1.83 14.15 -8.53
C ASP A 30 2.67 15.07 -7.62
N CYS A 31 2.65 14.90 -6.31
CA CYS A 31 3.52 15.65 -5.41
C CYS A 31 4.97 15.11 -5.45
N PRO A 32 5.99 15.91 -5.11
CA PRO A 32 7.39 15.49 -5.18
C PRO A 32 7.69 14.21 -4.40
N ALA A 33 7.13 14.03 -3.19
CA ALA A 33 7.32 12.82 -2.41
C ALA A 33 6.78 11.58 -3.11
N CYS A 34 5.60 11.66 -3.73
CA CYS A 34 5.01 10.56 -4.48
C CYS A 34 5.84 10.24 -5.74
N ARG A 35 6.25 11.26 -6.51
CA ARG A 35 7.11 11.04 -7.69
C ARG A 35 8.43 10.39 -7.32
N ASN A 36 9.06 10.78 -6.21
CA ASN A 36 10.27 10.14 -5.73
C ASN A 36 10.03 8.66 -5.38
N TYR A 37 8.91 8.35 -4.71
CA TYR A 37 8.54 6.97 -4.43
C TYR A 37 8.46 6.14 -5.71
N TYR A 38 7.71 6.60 -6.70
CA TYR A 38 7.53 5.90 -7.98
C TYR A 38 8.85 5.65 -8.71
N ALA A 39 9.78 6.62 -8.66
CA ALA A 39 11.08 6.51 -9.31
C ALA A 39 12.03 5.53 -8.59
N ALA A 40 11.97 5.45 -7.26
CA ALA A 40 12.96 4.72 -6.47
C ALA A 40 12.52 3.31 -6.05
N VAL A 41 11.23 3.09 -5.77
CA VAL A 41 10.73 1.91 -5.04
C VAL A 41 11.06 0.60 -5.73
N LYS A 42 10.79 0.48 -7.03
CA LYS A 42 10.95 -0.78 -7.78
C LYS A 42 12.41 -1.27 -7.84
N SER A 43 13.36 -0.34 -7.96
CA SER A 43 14.78 -0.68 -7.98
C SER A 43 15.34 -1.07 -6.62
N ARG A 44 14.74 -0.58 -5.54
CA ARG A 44 15.21 -0.74 -4.16
C ARG A 44 14.54 -1.88 -3.42
N LEU A 45 13.25 -2.10 -3.66
CA LEU A 45 12.44 -3.08 -2.93
C LEU A 45 12.01 -4.23 -3.86
N LYS A 46 12.99 -5.01 -4.32
CA LYS A 46 12.78 -6.08 -5.33
C LYS A 46 11.94 -7.24 -4.83
N LYS A 47 12.10 -7.62 -3.55
CA LYS A 47 11.32 -8.70 -2.96
C LYS A 47 9.87 -8.28 -2.72
N LEU A 48 9.67 -7.02 -2.30
CA LEU A 48 8.34 -6.46 -2.17
C LEU A 48 7.66 -6.33 -3.54
N ASP A 49 8.38 -5.88 -4.58
CA ASP A 49 7.86 -5.83 -5.96
C ASP A 49 7.40 -7.22 -6.42
N ALA A 50 8.25 -8.24 -6.23
CA ALA A 50 7.90 -9.62 -6.59
C ALA A 50 6.67 -10.12 -5.82
N PHE A 51 6.59 -9.86 -4.51
CA PHE A 51 5.44 -10.21 -3.68
C PHE A 51 4.15 -9.54 -4.17
N LEU A 52 4.17 -8.23 -4.40
CA LEU A 52 2.99 -7.47 -4.85
C LEU A 52 2.55 -7.87 -6.27
N CYS A 53 3.49 -8.21 -7.15
CA CYS A 53 3.20 -8.71 -8.51
C CYS A 53 2.33 -9.96 -8.52
N GLU A 54 2.44 -10.84 -7.51
CA GLU A 54 1.59 -12.05 -7.38
C GLU A 54 0.11 -11.69 -7.25
N PHE A 55 -0.16 -10.54 -6.61
CA PHE A 55 -1.52 -10.00 -6.45
C PHE A 55 -1.99 -9.14 -7.65
N GLY A 56 -1.13 -8.95 -8.65
CA GLY A 56 -1.39 -8.07 -9.80
C GLY A 56 -1.18 -6.59 -9.50
N VAL A 57 -0.52 -6.25 -8.40
CA VAL A 57 -0.24 -4.88 -7.96
C VAL A 57 1.03 -4.36 -8.63
N ASP A 58 0.98 -3.11 -9.10
CA ASP A 58 2.15 -2.35 -9.51
C ASP A 58 2.69 -1.56 -8.30
N ILE A 59 3.86 -1.93 -7.79
CA ILE A 59 4.50 -1.29 -6.63
C ILE A 59 4.68 0.22 -6.80
N THR A 60 4.80 0.70 -8.04
CA THR A 60 4.98 2.13 -8.32
C THR A 60 3.69 2.95 -8.27
N ARG A 61 2.54 2.31 -7.98
CA ARG A 61 1.22 2.97 -8.02
C ARG A 61 0.40 2.73 -6.75
N PRO A 62 0.90 3.11 -5.57
CA PRO A 62 0.11 2.98 -4.34
C PRO A 62 -1.14 3.87 -4.41
N ASP A 63 -2.27 3.38 -3.87
CA ASP A 63 -3.48 4.18 -3.71
C ASP A 63 -3.26 5.32 -2.72
N GLU A 64 -2.51 5.02 -1.68
CA GLU A 64 -2.13 5.99 -0.67
C GLU A 64 -0.68 5.84 -0.26
N LEU A 65 -0.05 6.98 -0.03
CA LEU A 65 1.34 7.07 0.38
C LEU A 65 1.47 8.09 1.51
N GLY A 66 1.86 7.59 2.69
CA GLY A 66 2.21 8.43 3.81
C GLY A 66 3.72 8.65 3.87
N TRP A 67 4.15 9.89 4.09
CA TRP A 67 5.57 10.19 4.27
C TRP A 67 5.79 11.14 5.45
N GLY A 68 6.99 11.10 6.01
CA GLY A 68 7.41 11.88 7.17
C GLY A 68 8.69 12.66 6.91
N ASP A 69 9.35 13.05 8.00
CA ASP A 69 10.62 13.77 7.91
C ASP A 69 11.65 12.91 7.16
N ALA A 70 12.46 13.58 6.37
CA ALA A 70 13.56 12.99 5.64
C ALA A 70 14.87 13.43 6.33
N ASP A 71 15.70 12.42 6.62
CA ASP A 71 17.11 12.61 6.94
C ASP A 71 17.90 12.39 5.64
N ASP A 72 18.84 11.44 5.64
CA ASP A 72 19.56 11.01 4.44
C ASP A 72 18.68 10.19 3.49
N LEU A 73 17.61 9.58 4.02
CA LEU A 73 16.61 8.82 3.27
C LEU A 73 15.20 9.36 3.53
N MET A 74 14.40 9.38 2.49
CA MET A 74 12.97 9.70 2.61
C MET A 74 12.25 8.60 3.40
N ASN A 75 11.55 9.00 4.45
CA ASN A 75 10.78 8.08 5.28
C ASN A 75 9.33 8.04 4.79
N TYR A 76 8.95 6.92 4.18
CA TYR A 76 7.56 6.63 3.83
C TYR A 76 6.92 5.81 4.94
N LEU A 77 6.02 6.43 5.67
CA LEU A 77 5.36 5.85 6.84
C LEU A 77 4.54 4.62 6.48
N PHE A 78 3.90 4.67 5.32
CA PHE A 78 3.20 3.53 4.71
C PHE A 78 2.97 3.76 3.21
N ALA A 79 2.78 2.66 2.50
CA ALA A 79 2.21 2.60 1.16
C ALA A 79 1.07 1.58 1.17
N ALA A 80 -0.12 1.98 0.71
CA ALA A 80 -1.30 1.13 0.68
C ALA A 80 -1.68 0.75 -0.76
N TYR A 81 -2.01 -0.53 -0.96
CA TYR A 81 -2.34 -1.10 -2.25
C TYR A 81 -3.64 -1.89 -2.19
N THR A 82 -4.58 -1.60 -3.10
CA THR A 82 -5.84 -2.33 -3.23
C THR A 82 -5.66 -3.58 -4.08
N VAL A 83 -6.21 -4.68 -3.62
CA VAL A 83 -6.24 -5.98 -4.33
C VAL A 83 -7.68 -6.43 -4.54
N CYS A 84 -8.03 -6.80 -5.77
CA CYS A 84 -9.31 -7.40 -6.10
C CYS A 84 -9.32 -8.87 -5.65
N GLY A 85 -10.12 -9.17 -4.63
CA GLY A 85 -10.18 -10.51 -4.05
C GLY A 85 -10.56 -10.48 -2.57
N ALA A 86 -10.25 -11.56 -1.88
CA ALA A 86 -10.54 -11.71 -0.47
C ALA A 86 -9.41 -12.43 0.27
N MET A 87 -9.12 -12.03 1.49
CA MET A 87 -8.35 -12.83 2.41
C MET A 87 -9.29 -13.92 2.97
N VAL A 88 -9.04 -15.16 2.57
CA VAL A 88 -9.83 -16.35 2.96
C VAL A 88 -9.49 -16.74 4.40
N SER A 89 -8.20 -16.79 4.70
CA SER A 89 -7.69 -17.08 6.05
C SER A 89 -6.54 -16.16 6.39
N SER A 90 -6.57 -15.57 7.58
CA SER A 90 -5.43 -14.87 8.14
C SER A 90 -4.56 -15.84 8.91
N GLY A 91 -3.25 -15.81 8.67
CA GLY A 91 -2.27 -16.58 9.41
C GLY A 91 -2.12 -16.12 10.86
N LYS A 92 -1.33 -16.87 11.63
CA LYS A 92 -0.99 -16.54 13.02
C LYS A 92 0.09 -15.47 13.12
N TYR A 93 0.95 -15.40 12.12
CA TYR A 93 2.11 -14.53 12.08
C TYR A 93 1.87 -13.39 11.10
N GLN A 94 2.51 -12.26 11.36
CA GLN A 94 2.53 -11.15 10.44
C GLN A 94 3.39 -11.49 9.23
N LEU A 95 3.03 -10.95 8.07
CA LEU A 95 3.85 -11.05 6.88
C LEU A 95 4.91 -9.95 6.92
N ASP A 96 6.17 -10.35 6.97
CA ASP A 96 7.30 -9.44 6.92
C ASP A 96 8.16 -9.76 5.70
N ILE A 97 8.61 -8.72 5.02
CA ILE A 97 9.51 -8.85 3.87
C ILE A 97 10.82 -8.14 4.21
N ASN A 98 11.93 -8.88 4.10
CA ASN A 98 13.25 -8.30 4.25
C ASN A 98 13.86 -7.96 2.89
N ASP A 99 13.86 -6.69 2.54
CA ASP A 99 14.41 -6.13 1.31
C ASP A 99 15.61 -5.21 1.59
N GLY A 100 16.51 -5.67 2.46
CA GLY A 100 17.59 -4.88 3.03
C GLY A 100 17.17 -4.07 4.27
N LEU A 101 15.86 -3.86 4.43
CA LEU A 101 15.18 -3.33 5.59
C LEU A 101 14.00 -4.25 5.93
N PRO A 102 13.66 -4.43 7.21
CA PRO A 102 12.47 -5.17 7.61
C PRO A 102 11.23 -4.35 7.28
N LEU A 103 10.46 -4.79 6.27
CA LEU A 103 9.18 -4.22 5.89
C LEU A 103 8.07 -4.98 6.58
N HIS A 104 7.20 -4.27 7.25
CA HIS A 104 6.04 -4.83 7.92
C HIS A 104 4.79 -4.67 7.05
N LEU A 105 4.00 -5.74 6.88
CA LEU A 105 2.79 -5.75 6.08
C LEU A 105 1.56 -5.93 6.96
N GLU A 106 0.56 -5.07 6.77
CA GLU A 106 -0.78 -5.23 7.34
C GLU A 106 -1.78 -5.44 6.22
N ILE A 107 -2.69 -6.41 6.40
CA ILE A 107 -3.71 -6.73 5.40
C ILE A 107 -5.08 -6.53 6.03
N GLU A 108 -5.85 -5.60 5.45
CA GLU A 108 -7.17 -5.22 5.95
C GLU A 108 -8.27 -5.57 4.95
N LYS A 109 -9.38 -6.13 5.45
CA LYS A 109 -10.58 -6.43 4.66
C LYS A 109 -11.41 -5.17 4.47
N GLY A 110 -11.84 -4.92 3.25
CA GLY A 110 -13.02 -4.10 2.98
C GLY A 110 -12.88 -2.58 3.09
N CYS A 111 -11.68 -2.02 3.17
CA CYS A 111 -11.48 -0.58 3.09
C CYS A 111 -10.97 -0.19 1.71
N VAL A 112 -11.88 0.13 0.79
CA VAL A 112 -11.51 0.67 -0.53
C VAL A 112 -11.78 2.15 -0.56
N PRO A 113 -10.82 3.00 -0.92
CA PRO A 113 -11.09 4.37 -1.32
C PRO A 113 -11.73 4.33 -2.72
N GLY A 114 -13.06 4.57 -2.83
CA GLY A 114 -13.72 4.69 -4.12
C GLY A 114 -15.12 4.07 -4.20
N GLU A 115 -15.80 4.32 -5.31
CA GLU A 115 -17.24 4.05 -5.50
C GLU A 115 -17.60 2.58 -5.81
N GLU A 116 -16.64 1.67 -6.00
CA GLU A 116 -16.92 0.29 -6.40
C GLU A 116 -17.23 -0.63 -5.21
N LYS A 117 -18.24 -0.30 -4.43
CA LYS A 117 -18.70 -1.09 -3.26
C LYS A 117 -19.23 -2.49 -3.58
N SER A 118 -19.33 -2.89 -4.83
CA SER A 118 -19.94 -4.16 -5.27
C SER A 118 -18.95 -5.31 -5.43
N GLN A 119 -17.66 -5.09 -5.27
CA GLN A 119 -16.64 -6.13 -5.47
C GLN A 119 -15.89 -6.42 -4.15
N ASN A 120 -15.40 -7.65 -4.03
CA ASN A 120 -14.53 -8.00 -2.91
C ASN A 120 -13.14 -7.42 -3.12
N TYR A 121 -12.68 -6.63 -2.17
CA TYR A 121 -11.34 -6.05 -2.13
C TYR A 121 -10.72 -6.21 -0.75
N PHE A 122 -9.41 -6.21 -0.71
CA PHE A 122 -8.64 -6.02 0.50
C PHE A 122 -7.46 -5.08 0.23
N VAL A 123 -6.86 -4.54 1.27
CA VAL A 123 -5.74 -3.60 1.17
C VAL A 123 -4.50 -4.21 1.80
N ILE A 124 -3.38 -4.13 1.11
CA ILE A 124 -2.05 -4.43 1.62
C ILE A 124 -1.38 -3.11 1.96
N SER A 125 -1.11 -2.88 3.23
CA SER A 125 -0.36 -1.72 3.71
C SER A 125 1.05 -2.13 4.09
N VAL A 126 2.04 -1.45 3.53
CA VAL A 126 3.47 -1.71 3.77
C VAL A 126 4.06 -0.57 4.58
N PHE A 127 4.74 -0.88 5.66
CA PHE A 127 5.32 0.08 6.60
C PHE A 127 6.85 0.00 6.62
N ASN A 128 7.48 1.01 7.21
CA ASN A 128 8.93 1.14 7.39
C ASN A 128 9.73 1.30 6.09
N ILE A 129 9.15 1.92 5.08
CA ILE A 129 9.81 2.12 3.78
C ILE A 129 10.76 3.31 3.86
N ARG A 130 12.03 3.08 3.52
CA ARG A 130 13.06 4.13 3.45
C ARG A 130 13.72 4.11 2.08
N LEU A 131 13.62 5.22 1.35
CA LEU A 131 14.14 5.33 -0.03
C LEU A 131 15.03 6.55 -0.17
N PRO A 132 16.07 6.50 -1.03
CA PRO A 132 16.85 7.68 -1.36
C PRO A 132 15.99 8.70 -2.12
N TRP A 133 16.34 9.97 -2.00
CA TRP A 133 15.80 11.00 -2.86
C TRP A 133 16.51 10.95 -4.21
N VAL A 134 15.78 10.67 -5.29
CA VAL A 134 16.35 10.40 -6.62
C VAL A 134 15.86 11.34 -7.71
N ILE A 135 14.87 12.19 -7.41
CA ILE A 135 14.37 13.19 -8.37
C ILE A 135 15.13 14.51 -8.22
N ASP A 136 15.21 15.26 -9.32
CA ASP A 136 15.88 16.58 -9.37
C ASP A 136 14.94 17.70 -8.87
N GLU A 137 14.50 17.57 -7.63
CA GLU A 137 13.65 18.54 -6.93
C GLU A 137 14.08 18.64 -5.47
N SER A 138 13.79 19.79 -4.82
CA SER A 138 14.10 19.95 -3.40
C SER A 138 13.26 19.00 -2.54
N LEU A 139 13.90 18.46 -1.49
CA LEU A 139 13.21 17.68 -0.46
C LEU A 139 12.01 18.45 0.10
N PRO A 140 10.85 17.79 0.27
CA PRO A 140 9.69 18.44 0.88
C PRO A 140 9.98 18.76 2.36
N THR A 141 9.79 20.01 2.76
CA THR A 141 9.98 20.44 4.14
C THR A 141 8.75 20.16 5.01
N ALA A 142 8.98 20.02 6.32
CA ALA A 142 7.96 19.66 7.32
C ALA A 142 6.73 20.59 7.40
N GLU A 143 6.82 21.81 6.88
CA GLU A 143 5.70 22.79 6.90
C GLU A 143 4.46 22.34 6.11
N LYS A 144 4.60 21.41 5.15
CA LYS A 144 3.47 20.85 4.39
C LYS A 144 2.70 19.73 5.14
N LYS A 145 3.07 19.42 6.39
CA LYS A 145 2.49 18.33 7.21
C LYS A 145 1.06 18.55 7.71
N LYS A 146 0.52 19.77 7.71
CA LYS A 146 -0.79 20.06 8.33
C LYS A 146 -1.96 19.27 7.74
N ASN A 147 -1.85 18.75 6.52
CA ASN A 147 -2.92 17.97 5.88
C ASN A 147 -2.88 16.47 6.22
N PHE A 148 -1.75 15.94 6.68
CA PHE A 148 -1.53 14.51 6.89
C PHE A 148 -2.36 13.93 8.06
N ASN A 149 -2.47 14.67 9.15
CA ASN A 149 -3.27 14.25 10.32
C ASN A 149 -4.78 14.18 10.03
N LYS A 150 -5.26 14.85 8.99
CA LYS A 150 -6.66 14.81 8.54
C LYS A 150 -6.99 13.48 7.84
N ILE A 151 -6.05 12.98 7.04
CA ILE A 151 -6.21 11.74 6.25
C ILE A 151 -6.19 10.52 7.18
N ARG A 152 -5.23 10.44 8.10
CA ARG A 152 -5.14 9.35 9.11
C ARG A 152 -6.39 9.27 10.01
N ARG A 153 -7.04 10.42 10.27
CA ARG A 153 -8.28 10.51 11.04
C ARG A 153 -9.50 10.02 10.24
N PHE A 154 -9.45 10.15 8.92
CA PHE A 154 -10.51 9.69 8.01
C PHE A 154 -10.55 8.16 7.95
N PHE A 155 -9.39 7.48 7.78
CA PHE A 155 -9.28 6.02 7.75
C PHE A 155 -9.70 5.38 9.07
N ARG A 156 -9.22 5.89 10.21
CA ARG A 156 -9.63 5.38 11.52
C ARG A 156 -11.14 5.48 11.77
N LYS A 157 -11.82 6.46 11.19
CA LYS A 157 -13.28 6.60 11.33
C LYS A 157 -14.05 5.65 10.42
N SER A 158 -13.55 5.38 9.22
CA SER A 158 -14.22 4.46 8.28
C SER A 158 -14.14 3.00 8.74
N CYS A 159 -13.02 2.57 9.31
CA CYS A 159 -12.87 1.21 9.86
C CYS A 159 -13.57 1.01 11.22
N ALA A 160 -13.81 2.07 12.01
CA ALA A 160 -14.49 1.98 13.30
C ALA A 160 -16.01 1.79 13.19
N PHE A 161 -16.61 2.05 12.04
CA PHE A 161 -18.07 1.95 11.86
C PHE A 161 -18.55 0.51 11.63
N THR A 162 -17.66 -0.44 11.32
CA THR A 162 -18.01 -1.85 11.11
C THR A 162 -18.01 -2.70 12.41
N LYS A 163 -17.64 -2.15 13.56
CA LYS A 163 -17.60 -2.87 14.85
C LYS A 163 -18.84 -2.66 15.75
N ARG A 164 -19.88 -1.97 15.26
CA ARG A 164 -21.16 -1.83 16.00
C ARG A 164 -22.30 -2.41 15.19
N GLY A 165 -22.42 -3.71 15.24
CA GLY A 165 -23.54 -4.43 14.64
C GLY A 165 -23.43 -5.89 15.00
N ASN A 166 -23.66 -6.20 16.25
CA ASN A 166 -24.27 -7.43 16.75
C ASN A 166 -24.67 -7.22 18.20
#